data_4857801323e7c2ba49b6b845507fbaea
#
_entry.id   4857801323e7c2ba49b6b845507fbaea
#
_cell.length_a   1.000
_cell.length_b   1.000
_cell.length_c   1.000
_cell.angle_alpha   90.00
_cell.angle_beta   90.00
_cell.angle_gamma   90.00
#
_symmetry.space_group_name_H-M   'P 1'
#
loop_
_entity.id
_entity.type
_entity.pdbx_description
1 polymer ?
#
loop_
_entity_poly.entity_id
_entity_poly.type
_entity_poly.pdbx_seq_one_letter_code
_entity_poly.pdbx_strand_id
1 'polypeptide(L)'
;MRRKKDNTAIKFNKISIGLGSPESILSASRGEVLKPETINYRTHKPERDGLFCERIFGPVRDYECACGKYKRIRYKGIVCDRCGVEVTEKKVRRDRIGHINLVVPVAHIWYFRSLPNKIGYLLGLPSKKLDMIIYYERYVVIQPGNAKNIEGEPLNKMDFLTEEEYLNVLDSLPPENMYLDDSDAEKFIAKMGAECLIELLSRIDLDGLSYELRDKANNETSKQRKTEALKRLQVVESFREGNLNRENLPEWMIMKAIPVIPPELRPLVPLDGGRFATSDLNDLYLSLIHI
;
A
#
# COMPACT_ATOMS: atom_id res chain seq x y z
N MET A 1 17.02 36.84 -25.89
CA MET A 1 16.34 35.73 -26.60
C MET A 1 15.55 34.90 -25.60
N ARG A 2 14.22 35.03 -25.58
CA ARG A 2 13.34 34.18 -24.78
C ARG A 2 13.24 32.83 -25.48
N ARG A 3 13.81 31.74 -24.88
CA ARG A 3 13.51 30.38 -25.31
C ARG A 3 12.01 30.15 -25.13
N LYS A 4 11.28 29.96 -26.24
CA LYS A 4 9.92 29.40 -26.20
C LYS A 4 9.99 28.07 -25.49
N LYS A 5 9.26 27.92 -24.37
CA LYS A 5 8.96 26.59 -23.81
C LYS A 5 8.14 25.89 -24.88
N ASP A 6 8.71 24.88 -25.50
CA ASP A 6 7.97 23.95 -26.32
C ASP A 6 6.98 23.21 -25.39
N ASN A 7 5.78 23.76 -25.32
CA ASN A 7 4.61 23.09 -24.75
C ASN A 7 4.15 22.05 -25.79
N THR A 8 4.96 21.06 -26.08
CA THR A 8 4.50 19.86 -26.77
C THR A 8 3.57 19.13 -25.80
N ALA A 9 2.28 19.45 -25.90
CA ALA A 9 1.26 18.65 -25.24
C ALA A 9 1.43 17.21 -25.73
N ILE A 10 1.80 16.32 -24.80
CA ILE A 10 1.90 14.90 -25.08
C ILE A 10 0.52 14.44 -25.51
N LYS A 11 0.35 14.14 -26.80
CA LYS A 11 -0.90 13.59 -27.32
C LYS A 11 -0.99 12.13 -26.91
N PHE A 12 -2.01 11.79 -26.17
CA PHE A 12 -2.32 10.40 -25.78
C PHE A 12 -3.74 10.06 -26.25
N ASN A 13 -3.95 8.80 -26.60
CA ASN A 13 -5.24 8.29 -27.08
C ASN A 13 -5.97 7.48 -25.99
N LYS A 14 -5.26 7.07 -24.93
CA LYS A 14 -5.80 6.22 -23.87
C LYS A 14 -5.14 6.58 -22.54
N ILE A 15 -5.95 6.54 -21.50
CA ILE A 15 -5.50 6.59 -20.09
C ILE A 15 -5.93 5.29 -19.45
N SER A 16 -5.02 4.63 -18.75
CA SER A 16 -5.31 3.47 -17.89
C SER A 16 -5.06 3.82 -16.43
N ILE A 17 -5.87 3.27 -15.55
CA ILE A 17 -5.73 3.40 -14.10
C ILE A 17 -5.45 2.01 -13.57
N GLY A 18 -4.32 1.86 -12.89
CA GLY A 18 -3.89 0.62 -12.27
C GLY A 18 -3.61 0.76 -10.78
N LEU A 19 -3.28 -0.35 -10.13
CA LEU A 19 -2.81 -0.36 -8.76
C LEU A 19 -1.39 0.20 -8.70
N GLY A 20 -1.12 1.04 -7.70
CA GLY A 20 0.25 1.52 -7.45
C GLY A 20 1.05 0.45 -6.71
N SER A 21 2.17 0.02 -7.30
CA SER A 21 3.10 -0.85 -6.57
C SER A 21 3.83 -0.05 -5.47
N PRO A 22 4.24 -0.70 -4.37
CA PRO A 22 5.08 -0.05 -3.35
C PRO A 22 6.33 0.60 -3.95
N GLU A 23 6.98 -0.08 -4.90
CA GLU A 23 8.17 0.41 -5.60
C GLU A 23 7.86 1.67 -6.42
N SER A 24 6.70 1.73 -7.08
CA SER A 24 6.30 2.89 -7.86
C SER A 24 6.05 4.11 -6.96
N ILE A 25 5.45 3.90 -5.78
CA ILE A 25 5.24 4.96 -4.79
C ILE A 25 6.59 5.48 -4.28
N LEU A 26 7.50 4.59 -3.91
CA LEU A 26 8.83 4.95 -3.41
C LEU A 26 9.67 5.66 -4.48
N SER A 27 9.62 5.21 -5.73
CA SER A 27 10.38 5.82 -6.83
C SER A 27 9.87 7.21 -7.21
N ALA A 28 8.57 7.44 -7.11
CA ALA A 28 7.95 8.75 -7.37
C ALA A 28 8.12 9.72 -6.16
N SER A 29 8.33 9.19 -4.97
CA SER A 29 8.49 9.98 -3.74
C SER A 29 9.84 10.68 -3.67
N ARG A 30 9.84 11.88 -3.10
CA ARG A 30 11.06 12.68 -2.84
C ARG A 30 11.60 12.51 -1.41
N GLY A 31 10.95 11.72 -0.59
CA GLY A 31 11.39 11.39 0.77
C GLY A 31 10.28 10.94 1.69
N GLU A 32 10.69 10.37 2.80
CA GLU A 32 9.79 9.87 3.84
C GLU A 32 9.40 10.98 4.83
N VAL A 33 8.12 11.00 5.20
CA VAL A 33 7.60 11.87 6.26
C VAL A 33 7.66 11.10 7.57
N LEU A 34 8.53 11.53 8.46
CA LEU A 34 8.82 10.85 9.73
C LEU A 34 8.13 11.48 10.93
N LYS A 35 7.72 12.77 10.81
CA LYS A 35 7.18 13.52 11.94
C LYS A 35 5.77 13.99 11.67
N PRO A 36 4.90 13.96 12.70
CA PRO A 36 3.52 14.43 12.59
C PRO A 36 3.40 15.96 12.59
N GLU A 37 4.52 16.66 12.75
CA GLU A 37 4.56 18.11 12.82
C GLU A 37 4.30 18.74 11.44
N THR A 38 3.58 19.86 11.44
CA THR A 38 3.25 20.61 10.22
C THR A 38 4.13 21.84 10.06
N ILE A 39 3.95 22.81 10.94
CA ILE A 39 4.67 24.10 10.96
C ILE A 39 5.11 24.46 12.38
N ASN A 40 6.17 25.22 12.48
CA ASN A 40 6.59 25.82 13.74
C ASN A 40 5.70 27.02 14.06
N TYR A 41 5.01 27.00 15.20
CA TYR A 41 4.06 28.06 15.61
C TYR A 41 4.70 29.44 15.75
N ARG A 42 6.00 29.51 16.12
CA ARG A 42 6.71 30.77 16.34
C ARG A 42 7.21 31.41 15.04
N THR A 43 7.71 30.54 14.13
CA THR A 43 8.36 31.01 12.91
C THR A 43 7.48 30.89 11.67
N HIS A 44 6.37 30.18 11.78
CA HIS A 44 5.46 29.80 10.68
C HIS A 44 6.15 29.08 9.52
N LYS A 45 7.33 28.50 9.77
CA LYS A 45 8.07 27.71 8.77
C LYS A 45 7.70 26.22 8.87
N PRO A 46 7.71 25.50 7.75
CA PRO A 46 7.53 24.05 7.76
C PRO A 46 8.58 23.35 8.62
N GLU A 47 8.14 22.41 9.45
CA GLU A 47 9.05 21.58 10.23
C GLU A 47 9.78 20.58 9.34
N ARG A 48 11.02 20.26 9.75
CA ARG A 48 11.86 19.30 9.02
C ARG A 48 11.30 17.90 9.19
N ASP A 49 11.26 17.16 8.08
CA ASP A 49 10.77 15.78 7.99
C ASP A 49 9.28 15.61 8.37
N GLY A 50 8.55 16.74 8.46
CA GLY A 50 7.12 16.80 8.66
C GLY A 50 6.31 16.86 7.36
N LEU A 51 4.98 16.94 7.50
CA LEU A 51 4.02 16.93 6.38
C LEU A 51 4.19 18.09 5.37
N PHE A 52 4.86 19.18 5.74
CA PHE A 52 5.12 20.34 4.89
C PHE A 52 6.60 20.57 4.61
N CYS A 53 7.46 19.62 4.93
CA CYS A 53 8.91 19.71 4.84
C CYS A 53 9.41 20.24 3.49
N GLU A 54 10.26 21.28 3.53
CA GLU A 54 10.83 21.87 2.33
C GLU A 54 11.86 20.95 1.64
N ARG A 55 12.50 20.05 2.37
CA ARG A 55 13.44 19.06 1.81
C ARG A 55 12.74 18.05 0.91
N ILE A 56 11.55 17.59 1.32
CA ILE A 56 10.77 16.59 0.58
C ILE A 56 9.99 17.27 -0.55
N PHE A 57 9.22 18.31 -0.23
CA PHE A 57 8.24 18.89 -1.14
C PHE A 57 8.74 20.11 -1.91
N GLY A 58 9.91 20.66 -1.54
CA GLY A 58 10.47 21.84 -2.16
C GLY A 58 10.30 23.11 -1.32
N PRO A 59 10.95 24.21 -1.75
CA PRO A 59 11.00 25.46 -1.01
C PRO A 59 9.65 26.20 -0.99
N VAL A 60 9.40 26.96 0.08
CA VAL A 60 8.19 27.81 0.21
C VAL A 60 8.31 29.08 -0.62
N ARG A 61 9.54 29.57 -0.87
CA ARG A 61 9.83 30.77 -1.68
C ARG A 61 10.64 30.41 -2.91
N ASP A 62 10.39 31.11 -4.02
CA ASP A 62 11.12 30.87 -5.27
C ASP A 62 12.63 31.10 -5.07
N TYR A 63 13.42 30.09 -5.45
CA TYR A 63 14.88 30.12 -5.44
C TYR A 63 15.51 30.49 -4.10
N GLU A 64 14.87 30.13 -2.98
CA GLU A 64 15.39 30.33 -1.63
C GLU A 64 15.35 29.01 -0.85
N CYS A 65 16.46 28.64 -0.20
CA CYS A 65 16.48 27.47 0.68
C CYS A 65 15.94 27.82 2.08
N ALA A 66 15.51 26.84 2.86
CA ALA A 66 14.90 27.03 4.18
C ALA A 66 15.78 27.82 5.18
N CYS A 67 17.10 27.59 5.16
CA CYS A 67 18.05 28.31 6.05
C CYS A 67 18.48 29.69 5.53
N GLY A 68 18.11 30.06 4.30
CA GLY A 68 18.44 31.34 3.69
C GLY A 68 19.88 31.48 3.18
N LYS A 69 20.70 30.41 3.22
CA LYS A 69 22.08 30.43 2.71
C LYS A 69 22.14 30.70 1.21
N TYR A 70 21.29 30.04 0.45
CA TYR A 70 21.18 30.24 -0.99
C TYR A 70 19.90 30.99 -1.31
N LYS A 71 20.02 32.13 -1.98
CA LYS A 71 18.93 32.96 -2.45
C LYS A 71 19.19 33.38 -3.89
N ARG A 72 18.14 33.53 -4.68
CA ARG A 72 18.11 33.95 -6.07
C ARG A 72 18.36 32.84 -7.07
N ILE A 73 17.89 33.07 -8.30
CA ILE A 73 17.86 32.16 -9.46
C ILE A 73 19.25 31.61 -9.86
N ARG A 74 20.35 32.33 -9.56
CA ARG A 74 21.71 31.87 -9.91
C ARG A 74 22.10 30.56 -9.24
N TYR A 75 21.43 30.18 -8.16
CA TYR A 75 21.65 28.94 -7.42
C TYR A 75 20.64 27.87 -7.76
N LYS A 76 19.87 28.03 -8.83
CA LYS A 76 18.87 27.04 -9.28
C LYS A 76 19.47 25.64 -9.41
N GLY A 77 18.81 24.64 -8.84
CA GLY A 77 19.21 23.23 -8.90
C GLY A 77 20.24 22.79 -7.86
N ILE A 78 20.76 23.72 -7.04
CA ILE A 78 21.69 23.37 -5.97
C ILE A 78 20.90 22.87 -4.77
N VAL A 79 21.31 21.75 -4.20
CA VAL A 79 20.82 21.25 -2.91
C VAL A 79 21.66 21.88 -1.81
N CYS A 80 21.02 22.56 -0.88
CA CYS A 80 21.72 23.22 0.21
C CYS A 80 22.37 22.20 1.15
N ASP A 81 23.66 22.29 1.35
CA ASP A 81 24.45 21.46 2.25
C ASP A 81 24.02 21.57 3.73
N ARG A 82 23.46 22.71 4.15
CA ARG A 82 23.03 22.97 5.53
C ARG A 82 21.62 22.45 5.83
N CYS A 83 20.64 22.70 4.94
CA CYS A 83 19.22 22.38 5.20
C CYS A 83 18.67 21.27 4.28
N GLY A 84 19.44 20.83 3.27
CA GLY A 84 19.03 19.78 2.33
C GLY A 84 17.93 20.18 1.33
N VAL A 85 17.54 21.47 1.29
CA VAL A 85 16.50 21.96 0.40
C VAL A 85 17.09 22.31 -0.97
N GLU A 86 16.47 21.80 -2.01
CA GLU A 86 16.81 22.16 -3.40
C GLU A 86 16.32 23.55 -3.73
N VAL A 87 17.20 24.37 -4.30
CA VAL A 87 16.89 25.74 -4.72
C VAL A 87 16.17 25.72 -6.05
N THR A 88 14.86 25.78 -6.03
CA THR A 88 13.98 25.70 -7.22
C THR A 88 12.76 26.61 -7.06
N GLU A 89 11.86 26.57 -8.04
CA GLU A 89 10.59 27.31 -7.97
C GLU A 89 9.66 26.70 -6.92
N LYS A 90 8.92 27.53 -6.19
CA LYS A 90 7.87 27.13 -5.24
C LYS A 90 6.83 26.18 -5.89
N LYS A 91 6.57 26.35 -7.18
CA LYS A 91 5.58 25.57 -7.93
C LYS A 91 5.75 24.04 -7.78
N VAL A 92 6.98 23.56 -7.54
CA VAL A 92 7.24 22.14 -7.34
C VAL A 92 6.51 21.55 -6.12
N ARG A 93 6.10 22.38 -5.15
CA ARG A 93 5.28 21.95 -3.99
C ARG A 93 3.87 21.50 -4.38
N ARG A 94 3.47 21.74 -5.64
CA ARG A 94 2.21 21.24 -6.20
C ARG A 94 2.35 19.86 -6.83
N ASP A 95 3.58 19.49 -7.20
CA ASP A 95 3.83 18.30 -8.01
C ASP A 95 4.57 17.19 -7.23
N ARG A 96 5.39 17.55 -6.24
CA ARG A 96 6.21 16.59 -5.48
C ARG A 96 5.39 15.85 -4.46
N ILE A 97 5.53 14.52 -4.48
CA ILE A 97 4.95 13.61 -3.49
C ILE A 97 6.02 13.13 -2.51
N GLY A 98 5.58 12.84 -1.30
CA GLY A 98 6.34 12.10 -0.29
C GLY A 98 5.73 10.73 -0.06
N HIS A 99 6.20 10.01 0.95
CA HIS A 99 5.60 8.76 1.40
C HIS A 99 5.70 8.62 2.91
N ILE A 100 4.85 7.74 3.45
CA ILE A 100 4.90 7.25 4.83
C ILE A 100 5.04 5.73 4.74
N ASN A 101 6.08 5.16 5.32
CA ASN A 101 6.20 3.72 5.44
C ASN A 101 5.34 3.25 6.61
N LEU A 102 4.54 2.22 6.37
CA LEU A 102 3.75 1.59 7.42
C LEU A 102 4.62 0.57 8.16
N VAL A 103 4.49 0.53 9.48
CA VAL A 103 5.18 -0.47 10.34
C VAL A 103 4.64 -1.87 10.02
N VAL A 104 3.33 -1.98 9.78
CA VAL A 104 2.65 -3.21 9.42
C VAL A 104 1.88 -3.00 8.12
N PRO A 105 1.91 -3.95 7.18
CA PRO A 105 1.09 -3.87 5.96
C PRO A 105 -0.40 -3.77 6.31
N VAL A 106 -1.16 -3.02 5.51
CA VAL A 106 -2.59 -2.78 5.73
C VAL A 106 -3.38 -3.07 4.46
N ALA A 107 -4.46 -3.85 4.57
CA ALA A 107 -5.38 -4.09 3.47
C ALA A 107 -6.16 -2.82 3.12
N HIS A 108 -6.16 -2.44 1.84
CA HIS A 108 -6.89 -1.25 1.40
C HIS A 108 -8.40 -1.50 1.46
N ILE A 109 -9.13 -0.60 2.12
CA ILE A 109 -10.57 -0.73 2.39
C ILE A 109 -11.42 -0.93 1.12
N TRP A 110 -11.02 -0.35 0.00
CA TRP A 110 -11.73 -0.50 -1.28
C TRP A 110 -11.72 -1.93 -1.81
N TYR A 111 -10.78 -2.77 -1.38
CA TYR A 111 -10.63 -4.12 -1.92
C TYR A 111 -11.16 -5.22 -0.99
N PHE A 112 -11.45 -4.89 0.26
CA PHE A 112 -12.05 -5.87 1.18
C PHE A 112 -13.44 -5.49 1.71
N ARG A 113 -13.81 -4.19 1.75
CA ARG A 113 -15.15 -3.75 2.23
C ARG A 113 -16.13 -3.42 1.11
N SER A 114 -15.65 -3.09 -0.09
CA SER A 114 -16.55 -2.81 -1.22
C SER A 114 -17.21 -4.08 -1.75
N LEU A 115 -18.36 -3.94 -2.38
CA LEU A 115 -19.03 -5.02 -3.08
C LEU A 115 -18.83 -4.84 -4.61
N PRO A 116 -18.27 -5.82 -5.31
CA PRO A 116 -17.79 -7.13 -4.82
C PRO A 116 -16.47 -7.03 -4.05
N ASN A 117 -16.31 -7.84 -3.00
CA ASN A 117 -15.07 -7.95 -2.22
C ASN A 117 -13.98 -8.64 -3.07
N LYS A 118 -13.03 -7.85 -3.58
CA LYS A 118 -12.04 -8.36 -4.54
C LYS A 118 -11.06 -9.34 -3.91
N ILE A 119 -10.56 -9.06 -2.70
CA ILE A 119 -9.65 -9.95 -1.98
C ILE A 119 -10.37 -11.27 -1.65
N GLY A 120 -11.60 -11.18 -1.13
CA GLY A 120 -12.41 -12.36 -0.82
C GLY A 120 -12.72 -13.21 -2.06
N TYR A 121 -12.97 -12.58 -3.21
CA TYR A 121 -13.24 -13.30 -4.46
C TYR A 121 -12.00 -14.00 -5.02
N LEU A 122 -10.82 -13.40 -4.93
CA LEU A 122 -9.57 -14.04 -5.33
C LEU A 122 -9.27 -15.24 -4.43
N LEU A 123 -9.32 -15.06 -3.12
CA LEU A 123 -9.00 -16.11 -2.15
C LEU A 123 -10.13 -17.15 -1.95
N GLY A 124 -11.34 -16.86 -2.44
CA GLY A 124 -12.51 -17.72 -2.18
C GLY A 124 -13.00 -17.65 -0.74
N LEU A 125 -12.71 -16.56 -0.03
CA LEU A 125 -13.07 -16.37 1.37
C LEU A 125 -14.35 -15.54 1.53
N PRO A 126 -15.29 -15.95 2.41
CA PRO A 126 -16.39 -15.11 2.81
C PRO A 126 -15.88 -13.91 3.65
N SER A 127 -16.59 -12.77 3.61
CA SER A 127 -16.20 -11.55 4.30
C SER A 127 -15.89 -11.75 5.79
N LYS A 128 -16.67 -12.60 6.49
CA LYS A 128 -16.43 -12.89 7.92
C LYS A 128 -15.06 -13.51 8.18
N LYS A 129 -14.64 -14.47 7.33
CA LYS A 129 -13.30 -15.07 7.46
C LYS A 129 -12.19 -14.07 7.12
N LEU A 130 -12.41 -13.21 6.14
CA LEU A 130 -11.46 -12.16 5.78
C LEU A 130 -11.31 -11.14 6.92
N ASP A 131 -12.40 -10.78 7.60
CA ASP A 131 -12.36 -9.91 8.77
C ASP A 131 -11.51 -10.53 9.89
N MET A 132 -11.65 -11.83 10.17
CA MET A 132 -10.82 -12.53 11.18
C MET A 132 -9.32 -12.44 10.88
N ILE A 133 -8.94 -12.45 9.61
CA ILE A 133 -7.54 -12.27 9.21
C ILE A 133 -7.10 -10.82 9.44
N ILE A 134 -7.85 -9.86 8.92
CA ILE A 134 -7.49 -8.43 8.90
C ILE A 134 -7.41 -7.85 10.32
N TYR A 135 -8.31 -8.30 11.22
CA TYR A 135 -8.36 -7.82 12.61
C TYR A 135 -7.55 -8.67 13.59
N TYR A 136 -6.66 -9.53 13.09
CA TYR A 136 -5.75 -10.34 13.91
C TYR A 136 -6.45 -11.26 14.92
N GLU A 137 -7.64 -11.80 14.55
CA GLU A 137 -8.37 -12.71 15.42
C GLU A 137 -7.87 -14.17 15.31
N ARG A 138 -7.33 -14.56 14.14
CA ARG A 138 -6.94 -15.94 13.83
C ARG A 138 -5.68 -15.99 12.97
N TYR A 139 -4.88 -17.02 13.20
CA TYR A 139 -3.83 -17.43 12.28
C TYR A 139 -4.42 -18.19 11.10
N VAL A 140 -3.83 -18.03 9.93
CA VAL A 140 -4.22 -18.77 8.73
C VAL A 140 -3.04 -19.56 8.22
N VAL A 141 -3.29 -20.85 7.96
CA VAL A 141 -2.30 -21.75 7.40
C VAL A 141 -2.10 -21.42 5.92
N ILE A 142 -0.92 -20.95 5.57
CA ILE A 142 -0.51 -20.67 4.20
C ILE A 142 0.04 -21.95 3.57
N GLN A 143 0.89 -22.63 4.34
CA GLN A 143 1.54 -23.86 3.95
C GLN A 143 1.51 -24.82 5.15
N PRO A 144 0.82 -25.97 5.04
CA PRO A 144 0.65 -26.88 6.15
C PRO A 144 1.93 -27.67 6.47
N GLY A 145 2.79 -27.94 5.47
CA GLY A 145 3.95 -28.81 5.66
C GLY A 145 3.55 -30.17 6.27
N ASN A 146 4.33 -30.60 7.25
CA ASN A 146 4.09 -31.83 8.02
C ASN A 146 3.30 -31.58 9.33
N ALA A 147 2.71 -30.40 9.50
CA ALA A 147 2.01 -30.01 10.72
C ALA A 147 0.68 -30.73 10.89
N LYS A 148 0.35 -31.06 12.14
CA LYS A 148 -0.89 -31.73 12.54
C LYS A 148 -1.62 -30.89 13.58
N ASN A 149 -2.94 -31.00 13.63
CA ASN A 149 -3.75 -30.42 14.69
C ASN A 149 -3.60 -31.19 16.01
N ILE A 150 -4.23 -30.72 17.07
CA ILE A 150 -4.21 -31.37 18.40
C ILE A 150 -4.78 -32.80 18.34
N GLU A 151 -5.67 -33.08 17.42
CA GLU A 151 -6.30 -34.40 17.21
C GLU A 151 -5.43 -35.35 16.36
N GLY A 152 -4.26 -34.88 15.88
CA GLY A 152 -3.34 -35.65 15.05
C GLY A 152 -3.67 -35.67 13.57
N GLU A 153 -4.69 -34.92 13.13
CA GLU A 153 -5.04 -34.80 11.72
C GLU A 153 -4.15 -33.81 10.99
N PRO A 154 -3.82 -34.03 9.70
CA PRO A 154 -3.01 -33.10 8.93
C PRO A 154 -3.77 -31.77 8.72
N LEU A 155 -3.08 -30.66 8.89
CA LEU A 155 -3.62 -29.34 8.59
C LEU A 155 -3.76 -29.15 7.07
N ASN A 156 -4.73 -28.34 6.68
CA ASN A 156 -4.94 -27.98 5.29
C ASN A 156 -4.59 -26.50 5.06
N LYS A 157 -4.28 -26.16 3.80
CA LYS A 157 -4.14 -24.77 3.39
C LYS A 157 -5.45 -24.02 3.63
N MET A 158 -5.38 -22.82 4.16
CA MET A 158 -6.52 -21.96 4.53
C MET A 158 -7.28 -22.41 5.77
N ASP A 159 -6.72 -23.28 6.61
CA ASP A 159 -7.27 -23.54 7.95
C ASP A 159 -7.02 -22.33 8.88
N PHE A 160 -7.98 -22.09 9.76
CA PHE A 160 -7.96 -20.98 10.70
C PHE A 160 -7.67 -21.53 12.10
N LEU A 161 -6.56 -21.08 12.68
CA LEU A 161 -6.11 -21.51 14.01
C LEU A 161 -6.30 -20.39 15.02
N THR A 162 -6.67 -20.76 16.25
CA THR A 162 -6.54 -19.87 17.41
C THR A 162 -5.07 -19.72 17.78
N GLU A 163 -4.75 -18.76 18.64
CA GLU A 163 -3.38 -18.61 19.16
C GLU A 163 -2.92 -19.85 19.89
N GLU A 164 -3.78 -20.47 20.72
CA GLU A 164 -3.50 -21.71 21.42
C GLU A 164 -3.21 -22.88 20.48
N GLU A 165 -4.05 -23.07 19.45
CA GLU A 165 -3.85 -24.10 18.44
C GLU A 165 -2.55 -23.89 17.68
N TYR A 166 -2.24 -22.65 17.30
CA TYR A 166 -1.00 -22.30 16.62
C TYR A 166 0.25 -22.63 17.45
N LEU A 167 0.26 -22.26 18.76
CA LEU A 167 1.34 -22.58 19.66
C LEU A 167 1.51 -24.09 19.85
N ASN A 168 0.41 -24.83 20.04
CA ASN A 168 0.44 -26.29 20.14
C ASN A 168 1.01 -26.95 18.87
N VAL A 169 0.68 -26.43 17.70
CA VAL A 169 1.25 -26.90 16.43
C VAL A 169 2.76 -26.64 16.41
N LEU A 170 3.22 -25.45 16.78
CA LEU A 170 4.65 -25.13 16.82
C LEU A 170 5.42 -26.04 17.78
N ASP A 171 4.87 -26.31 18.97
CA ASP A 171 5.49 -27.18 19.97
C ASP A 171 5.57 -28.65 19.51
N SER A 172 4.67 -29.07 18.64
CA SER A 172 4.63 -30.43 18.09
C SER A 172 5.57 -30.64 16.89
N LEU A 173 6.03 -29.54 16.27
CA LEU A 173 6.91 -29.60 15.11
C LEU A 173 8.36 -29.93 15.47
N PRO A 174 9.10 -30.65 14.62
CA PRO A 174 10.53 -30.83 14.78
C PRO A 174 11.26 -29.48 14.76
N PRO A 175 12.29 -29.26 15.61
CA PRO A 175 13.06 -28.02 15.65
C PRO A 175 13.67 -27.62 14.28
N GLU A 176 13.92 -28.61 13.44
CA GLU A 176 14.46 -28.44 12.09
C GLU A 176 13.51 -27.67 11.16
N ASN A 177 12.20 -27.74 11.40
CA ASN A 177 11.17 -27.05 10.60
C ASN A 177 11.37 -25.53 10.59
N MET A 178 11.87 -24.95 11.69
CA MET A 178 12.13 -23.53 11.81
C MET A 178 13.25 -23.04 10.85
N TYR A 179 14.19 -23.91 10.52
CA TYR A 179 15.36 -23.59 9.67
C TYR A 179 15.16 -23.92 8.19
N LEU A 180 14.04 -24.54 7.82
CA LEU A 180 13.70 -24.79 6.43
C LEU A 180 13.50 -23.47 5.68
N ASP A 181 13.79 -23.47 4.38
CA ASP A 181 13.51 -22.35 3.51
C ASP A 181 11.98 -22.19 3.31
N ASP A 182 11.47 -20.97 3.12
CA ASP A 182 10.06 -20.70 2.88
C ASP A 182 9.52 -21.31 1.56
N SER A 183 10.43 -21.70 0.67
CA SER A 183 10.12 -22.44 -0.56
C SER A 183 10.00 -23.97 -0.35
N ASP A 184 10.42 -24.48 0.80
CA ASP A 184 10.35 -25.91 1.09
C ASP A 184 8.91 -26.33 1.42
N ALA A 185 8.40 -27.33 0.72
CA ALA A 185 7.03 -27.82 0.88
C ALA A 185 6.75 -28.41 2.27
N GLU A 186 7.78 -28.85 3.01
CA GLU A 186 7.64 -29.43 4.34
C GLU A 186 7.58 -28.39 5.46
N LYS A 187 7.92 -27.12 5.17
CA LYS A 187 7.84 -26.05 6.14
C LYS A 187 6.41 -25.70 6.48
N PHE A 188 6.11 -25.60 7.76
CA PHE A 188 4.86 -25.03 8.26
C PHE A 188 4.92 -23.51 8.26
N ILE A 189 3.97 -22.88 7.58
CA ILE A 189 3.84 -21.42 7.55
C ILE A 189 2.39 -21.04 7.85
N ALA A 190 2.19 -20.32 8.95
CA ALA A 190 0.92 -19.69 9.28
C ALA A 190 1.18 -18.26 9.74
N LYS A 191 0.36 -17.32 9.28
CA LYS A 191 0.48 -15.88 9.57
C LYS A 191 -0.87 -15.26 9.90
N MET A 192 -0.85 -14.09 10.51
CA MET A 192 -2.02 -13.24 10.77
C MET A 192 -1.97 -11.96 9.93
N GLY A 193 -3.09 -11.27 9.91
CA GLY A 193 -3.17 -9.90 9.38
C GLY A 193 -2.88 -9.77 7.89
N ALA A 194 -2.51 -8.58 7.48
CA ALA A 194 -2.26 -8.28 6.09
C ALA A 194 -1.01 -8.97 5.51
N GLU A 195 -0.05 -9.36 6.33
CA GLU A 195 1.11 -10.16 5.88
C GLU A 195 0.69 -11.51 5.34
N CYS A 196 -0.27 -12.17 6.03
CA CYS A 196 -0.88 -13.38 5.55
C CYS A 196 -1.53 -13.17 4.18
N LEU A 197 -2.27 -12.08 4.01
CA LEU A 197 -2.93 -11.76 2.75
C LEU A 197 -1.94 -11.51 1.60
N ILE A 198 -0.83 -10.83 1.86
CA ILE A 198 0.23 -10.62 0.85
C ILE A 198 0.71 -11.98 0.33
N GLU A 199 1.03 -12.88 1.24
CA GLU A 199 1.60 -14.16 0.89
C GLU A 199 0.58 -15.09 0.20
N LEU A 200 -0.66 -15.09 0.66
CA LEU A 200 -1.74 -15.82 -0.01
C LEU A 200 -2.00 -15.27 -1.42
N LEU A 201 -2.01 -13.94 -1.59
CA LEU A 201 -2.26 -13.30 -2.88
C LEU A 201 -1.09 -13.48 -3.87
N SER A 202 0.15 -13.49 -3.39
CA SER A 202 1.33 -13.72 -4.24
C SER A 202 1.43 -15.16 -4.75
N ARG A 203 0.87 -16.13 -3.98
CA ARG A 203 0.88 -17.56 -4.33
C ARG A 203 -0.36 -18.02 -5.10
N ILE A 204 -1.22 -17.11 -5.55
CA ILE A 204 -2.42 -17.46 -6.36
C ILE A 204 -2.00 -17.79 -7.79
N ASP A 205 -2.40 -18.97 -8.26
CA ASP A 205 -2.41 -19.30 -9.67
C ASP A 205 -3.71 -18.76 -10.32
N LEU A 206 -3.59 -17.59 -10.96
CA LEU A 206 -4.72 -16.92 -11.61
C LEU A 206 -5.22 -17.70 -12.85
N ASP A 207 -4.32 -18.38 -13.56
CA ASP A 207 -4.68 -19.15 -14.74
C ASP A 207 -5.45 -20.41 -14.35
N GLY A 208 -4.95 -21.20 -13.40
CA GLY A 208 -5.65 -22.36 -12.85
C GLY A 208 -7.01 -21.99 -12.28
N LEU A 209 -7.09 -20.93 -11.47
CA LEU A 209 -8.34 -20.42 -10.88
C LEU A 209 -9.35 -19.98 -11.95
N SER A 210 -8.90 -19.37 -13.04
CA SER A 210 -9.76 -19.01 -14.18
C SER A 210 -10.38 -20.23 -14.83
N TYR A 211 -9.60 -21.29 -15.09
CA TYR A 211 -10.10 -22.53 -15.66
C TYR A 211 -11.11 -23.23 -14.74
N GLU A 212 -10.81 -23.35 -13.45
CA GLU A 212 -11.71 -23.94 -12.45
C GLU A 212 -13.06 -23.20 -12.39
N LEU A 213 -13.03 -21.89 -12.37
CA LEU A 213 -14.25 -21.08 -12.30
C LEU A 213 -15.08 -21.14 -13.58
N ARG A 214 -14.45 -21.25 -14.75
CA ARG A 214 -15.15 -21.45 -16.03
C ARG A 214 -15.83 -22.82 -16.07
N ASP A 215 -15.13 -23.87 -15.65
CA ASP A 215 -15.70 -25.22 -15.58
C ASP A 215 -16.86 -25.25 -14.59
N LYS A 216 -16.69 -24.71 -13.40
CA LYS A 216 -17.74 -24.57 -12.39
C LYS A 216 -18.96 -23.80 -12.92
N ALA A 217 -18.75 -22.69 -13.64
CA ALA A 217 -19.84 -21.90 -14.21
C ALA A 217 -20.60 -22.66 -15.31
N ASN A 218 -19.93 -23.54 -16.05
CA ASN A 218 -20.56 -24.37 -17.09
C ASN A 218 -21.36 -25.53 -16.50
N ASN A 219 -20.82 -26.21 -15.48
CA ASN A 219 -21.39 -27.42 -14.91
C ASN A 219 -22.41 -27.16 -13.78
N GLU A 220 -22.45 -25.95 -13.22
CA GLU A 220 -23.34 -25.64 -12.10
C GLU A 220 -24.80 -25.51 -12.57
N THR A 221 -25.68 -26.25 -11.91
CA THR A 221 -27.13 -26.29 -12.20
C THR A 221 -27.88 -25.17 -11.44
N SER A 222 -27.38 -24.75 -10.29
CA SER A 222 -27.97 -23.67 -9.50
C SER A 222 -27.70 -22.31 -10.11
N LYS A 223 -28.73 -21.58 -10.51
CA LYS A 223 -28.62 -20.23 -11.08
C LYS A 223 -27.86 -19.26 -10.16
N GLN A 224 -28.08 -19.36 -8.85
CA GLN A 224 -27.41 -18.49 -7.87
C GLN A 224 -25.91 -18.76 -7.82
N ARG A 225 -25.51 -20.03 -7.67
CA ARG A 225 -24.08 -20.43 -7.64
C ARG A 225 -23.37 -20.14 -8.95
N LYS A 226 -24.04 -20.33 -10.08
CA LYS A 226 -23.53 -19.96 -11.40
C LYS A 226 -23.26 -18.46 -11.50
N THR A 227 -24.19 -17.62 -11.04
CA THR A 227 -24.02 -16.17 -11.05
C THR A 227 -22.87 -15.73 -10.15
N GLU A 228 -22.69 -16.37 -9.00
CA GLU A 228 -21.58 -16.11 -8.08
C GLU A 228 -20.23 -16.51 -8.71
N ALA A 229 -20.14 -17.68 -9.33
CA ALA A 229 -18.96 -18.13 -10.04
C ALA A 229 -18.57 -17.16 -11.18
N LEU A 230 -19.56 -16.67 -11.95
CA LEU A 230 -19.31 -15.68 -13.00
C LEU A 230 -18.81 -14.33 -12.46
N LYS A 231 -19.37 -13.84 -11.35
CA LYS A 231 -18.89 -12.60 -10.71
C LYS A 231 -17.46 -12.77 -10.19
N ARG A 232 -17.15 -13.92 -9.61
CA ARG A 232 -15.79 -14.24 -9.16
C ARG A 232 -14.83 -14.34 -10.34
N LEU A 233 -15.22 -15.01 -11.41
CA LEU A 233 -14.45 -15.13 -12.63
C LEU A 233 -14.13 -13.76 -13.24
N GLN A 234 -15.07 -12.84 -13.26
CA GLN A 234 -14.84 -11.48 -13.77
C GLN A 234 -13.71 -10.75 -13.03
N VAL A 235 -13.63 -10.90 -11.71
CA VAL A 235 -12.54 -10.33 -10.90
C VAL A 235 -11.21 -11.00 -11.22
N VAL A 236 -11.19 -12.34 -11.29
CA VAL A 236 -9.98 -13.13 -11.61
C VAL A 236 -9.43 -12.76 -12.98
N GLU A 237 -10.29 -12.67 -14.01
CA GLU A 237 -9.87 -12.29 -15.37
C GLU A 237 -9.29 -10.87 -15.41
N SER A 238 -9.86 -9.92 -14.66
CA SER A 238 -9.32 -8.55 -14.60
C SER A 238 -7.88 -8.52 -14.04
N PHE A 239 -7.57 -9.35 -13.04
CA PHE A 239 -6.21 -9.47 -12.51
C PHE A 239 -5.31 -10.29 -13.43
N ARG A 240 -5.83 -11.33 -14.06
CA ARG A 240 -5.09 -12.15 -15.01
C ARG A 240 -4.59 -11.33 -16.21
N GLU A 241 -5.47 -10.53 -16.81
CA GLU A 241 -5.11 -9.62 -17.90
C GLU A 241 -4.12 -8.54 -17.45
N GLY A 242 -4.32 -7.95 -16.28
CA GLY A 242 -3.41 -6.96 -15.70
C GLY A 242 -2.04 -7.56 -15.34
N ASN A 243 -1.97 -8.82 -14.91
CA ASN A 243 -0.74 -9.48 -14.55
C ASN A 243 0.15 -9.79 -15.76
N LEU A 244 -0.40 -10.03 -16.93
CA LEU A 244 0.35 -10.26 -18.17
C LEU A 244 1.36 -9.14 -18.45
N ASN A 245 0.98 -7.89 -18.12
CA ASN A 245 1.82 -6.71 -18.29
C ASN A 245 2.49 -6.26 -16.98
N ARG A 246 2.31 -6.96 -15.87
CA ARG A 246 2.71 -6.55 -14.52
C ARG A 246 2.16 -5.17 -14.12
N GLU A 247 0.98 -4.82 -14.61
CA GLU A 247 0.33 -3.55 -14.30
C GLU A 247 -0.53 -3.60 -13.04
N ASN A 248 -1.03 -4.80 -12.66
CA ASN A 248 -1.91 -4.99 -11.51
C ASN A 248 -1.68 -6.35 -10.86
N LEU A 249 -0.77 -6.42 -9.90
CA LEU A 249 -0.59 -7.63 -9.11
C LEU A 249 -1.59 -7.66 -7.94
N PRO A 250 -2.15 -8.85 -7.60
CA PRO A 250 -3.11 -8.97 -6.50
C PRO A 250 -2.58 -8.49 -5.15
N GLU A 251 -1.30 -8.70 -4.86
CA GLU A 251 -0.64 -8.28 -3.63
C GLU A 251 -0.58 -6.76 -3.44
N TRP A 252 -0.70 -5.97 -4.52
CA TRP A 252 -0.72 -4.50 -4.43
C TRP A 252 -2.01 -3.93 -3.85
N MET A 253 -3.01 -4.77 -3.60
CA MET A 253 -4.18 -4.38 -2.80
C MET A 253 -3.85 -4.20 -1.31
N ILE A 254 -2.67 -4.64 -0.89
CA ILE A 254 -2.14 -4.48 0.47
C ILE A 254 -1.08 -3.39 0.45
N MET A 255 -1.30 -2.35 1.24
CA MET A 255 -0.40 -1.20 1.30
C MET A 255 0.75 -1.43 2.28
N LYS A 256 1.98 -1.17 1.84
CA LYS A 256 3.20 -1.12 2.67
C LYS A 256 3.69 0.32 2.86
N ALA A 257 3.39 1.18 1.89
CA ALA A 257 3.71 2.59 1.93
C ALA A 257 2.52 3.41 1.44
N ILE A 258 2.30 4.57 2.05
CA ILE A 258 1.22 5.49 1.69
C ILE A 258 1.82 6.70 1.00
N PRO A 259 1.36 7.08 -0.20
CA PRO A 259 1.79 8.31 -0.85
C PRO A 259 1.24 9.53 -0.12
N VAL A 260 2.11 10.50 0.12
CA VAL A 260 1.72 11.79 0.69
C VAL A 260 1.60 12.80 -0.44
N ILE A 261 0.39 13.27 -0.69
CA ILE A 261 0.11 14.22 -1.77
C ILE A 261 0.79 15.57 -1.54
N PRO A 262 1.05 16.34 -2.60
CA PRO A 262 1.71 17.62 -2.51
C PRO A 262 1.05 18.59 -1.52
N PRO A 263 1.82 19.40 -0.76
CA PRO A 263 1.28 20.32 0.24
C PRO A 263 0.28 21.34 -0.29
N GLU A 264 0.44 21.79 -1.53
CA GLU A 264 -0.48 22.78 -2.10
C GLU A 264 -1.87 22.22 -2.44
N LEU A 265 -2.02 20.89 -2.48
CA LEU A 265 -3.32 20.22 -2.62
C LEU A 265 -4.04 20.03 -1.27
N ARG A 266 -3.34 20.22 -0.15
CA ARG A 266 -3.86 20.13 1.23
C ARG A 266 -3.33 21.28 2.10
N PRO A 267 -3.58 22.54 1.70
CA PRO A 267 -2.90 23.69 2.28
C PRO A 267 -3.30 23.95 3.74
N LEU A 268 -2.37 24.61 4.46
CA LEU A 268 -2.62 25.30 5.72
C LEU A 268 -2.87 26.77 5.40
N VAL A 269 -4.08 27.26 5.67
CA VAL A 269 -4.48 28.63 5.39
C VAL A 269 -4.53 29.42 6.70
N PRO A 270 -3.72 30.49 6.86
CA PRO A 270 -3.80 31.32 8.04
C PRO A 270 -5.13 32.08 8.07
N LEU A 271 -5.77 32.09 9.22
CA LEU A 271 -6.98 32.87 9.52
C LEU A 271 -6.62 34.03 10.44
N ASP A 272 -7.53 35.01 10.52
CA ASP A 272 -7.41 36.09 11.46
C ASP A 272 -7.36 35.57 12.91
N GLY A 273 -6.52 36.17 13.74
CA GLY A 273 -6.32 35.75 15.13
C GLY A 273 -5.29 34.62 15.32
N GLY A 274 -4.42 34.37 14.35
CA GLY A 274 -3.29 33.41 14.48
C GLY A 274 -3.69 31.95 14.41
N ARG A 275 -4.91 31.62 14.01
CA ARG A 275 -5.41 30.25 13.76
C ARG A 275 -5.13 29.86 12.32
N PHE A 276 -5.08 28.53 12.08
CA PHE A 276 -4.95 27.97 10.75
C PHE A 276 -6.14 27.09 10.44
N ALA A 277 -6.68 27.23 9.22
CA ALA A 277 -7.57 26.25 8.64
C ALA A 277 -6.74 25.18 7.92
N THR A 278 -7.08 23.93 8.09
CA THR A 278 -6.38 22.80 7.47
C THR A 278 -7.36 21.93 6.71
N SER A 279 -6.85 21.15 5.76
CA SER A 279 -7.62 20.10 5.11
C SER A 279 -7.67 18.88 6.03
N ASP A 280 -8.80 18.17 6.07
CA ASP A 280 -9.00 16.92 6.82
C ASP A 280 -7.96 15.84 6.44
N LEU A 281 -7.41 15.90 5.22
CA LEU A 281 -6.32 15.03 4.78
C LEU A 281 -5.08 15.14 5.65
N ASN A 282 -4.77 16.32 6.18
CA ASN A 282 -3.62 16.50 7.06
C ASN A 282 -3.83 15.75 8.38
N ASP A 283 -5.04 15.79 8.95
CA ASP A 283 -5.36 15.10 10.20
C ASP A 283 -5.30 13.58 10.02
N LEU A 284 -5.73 13.08 8.86
CA LEU A 284 -5.59 11.65 8.52
C LEU A 284 -4.11 11.23 8.42
N TYR A 285 -3.26 12.03 7.76
CA TYR A 285 -1.83 11.73 7.73
C TYR A 285 -1.17 11.82 9.11
N LEU A 286 -1.55 12.79 9.94
CA LEU A 286 -1.08 12.90 11.32
C LEU A 286 -1.41 11.66 12.12
N SER A 287 -2.65 11.18 12.03
CA SER A 287 -3.08 9.94 12.67
C SER A 287 -2.24 8.74 12.26
N LEU A 288 -1.92 8.60 10.97
CA LEU A 288 -1.09 7.51 10.46
C LEU A 288 0.36 7.54 10.95
N ILE A 289 0.94 8.72 11.13
CA ILE A 289 2.33 8.86 11.62
C ILE A 289 2.42 8.58 13.11
N HIS A 290 1.34 8.78 13.86
CA HIS A 290 1.28 8.52 15.32
C HIS A 290 1.05 7.06 15.68
N ILE A 291 0.58 6.24 14.75
CA ILE A 291 0.37 4.79 14.97
C ILE A 291 1.70 4.07 14.81
#